data_eda9ce5c6ae2209a6dd2efd29ee6caac
#
_entry.id   eda9ce5c6ae2209a6dd2efd29ee6caac
#
_cell.length_a   1.000
_cell.length_b   1.000
_cell.length_c   1.000
_cell.angle_alpha   90.00
_cell.angle_beta   90.00
_cell.angle_gamma   90.00
#
_symmetry.space_group_name_H-M   'P 1'
#
loop_
_entity.id
_entity.type
_entity.pdbx_description
1 polymer ?
#
loop_
_entity_poly.entity_id
_entity_poly.type
_entity_poly.pdbx_seq_one_letter_code
_entity_poly.pdbx_strand_id
1 'polypeptide(L)'
;MAGTSLKKSESLKLYSVLKIRVRETLLESRERIEREKLLAYWNTGKLINDHVRLNNGRADYAQKILLKLEKDIGIDATVLRRTAQFQAAFPIRARY
;
A
#
# COMPACT_ATOMS: atom_id res chain seq x y z
N MET A 1 29.83 -31.79 -3.24
CA MET A 1 29.60 -31.25 -2.84
C MET A 1 29.05 -30.85 -2.48
N ALA A 2 29.34 -31.42 -2.49
CA ALA A 2 28.66 -31.08 -2.09
C ALA A 2 28.19 -30.31 -1.41
N GLY A 3 28.16 -30.45 -0.95
CA GLY A 3 27.17 -30.07 -0.04
C GLY A 3 26.95 -28.69 -0.13
N THR A 4 27.86 -27.98 0.14
CA THR A 4 27.75 -26.56 0.04
C THR A 4 27.32 -26.10 -1.32
N SER A 5 27.56 -26.94 -2.29
CA SER A 5 27.22 -26.57 -3.65
C SER A 5 26.01 -27.34 -4.14
N LEU A 6 25.09 -27.62 -3.25
CA LEU A 6 23.84 -28.22 -3.64
C LEU A 6 23.20 -27.38 -4.73
N LYS A 7 22.82 -28.03 -5.78
CA LYS A 7 22.07 -27.38 -6.81
C LYS A 7 20.73 -26.96 -6.26
N LYS A 8 20.18 -25.90 -6.79
CA LYS A 8 18.92 -25.40 -6.33
C LYS A 8 17.83 -26.47 -6.31
N SER A 9 17.79 -27.30 -7.33
CA SER A 9 16.83 -28.40 -7.40
C SER A 9 17.06 -29.44 -6.32
N GLU A 10 18.32 -29.70 -5.98
CA GLU A 10 18.64 -30.67 -4.93
C GLU A 10 18.27 -30.15 -3.55
N SER A 11 18.51 -28.85 -3.31
CA SER A 11 18.11 -28.23 -2.06
C SER A 11 16.62 -28.32 -1.85
N LEU A 12 15.86 -28.11 -2.90
CA LEU A 12 14.40 -28.09 -2.83
C LEU A 12 13.82 -29.50 -2.64
N LYS A 13 14.61 -30.55 -2.79
CA LYS A 13 14.14 -31.90 -2.51
C LYS A 13 13.91 -32.11 -1.01
N LEU A 14 14.60 -31.34 -0.17
CA LEU A 14 14.39 -31.45 1.25
C LEU A 14 13.19 -30.57 1.64
N TYR A 15 12.21 -31.19 2.27
CA TYR A 15 11.01 -30.49 2.68
C TYR A 15 11.32 -29.27 3.57
N SER A 16 12.27 -29.41 4.47
CA SER A 16 12.64 -28.33 5.38
C SER A 16 13.14 -27.11 4.62
N VAL A 17 13.91 -27.34 3.57
CA VAL A 17 14.40 -26.23 2.74
C VAL A 17 13.27 -25.59 1.96
N LEU A 18 12.43 -26.42 1.36
CA LEU A 18 11.28 -25.93 0.62
C LEU A 18 10.39 -25.06 1.52
N LYS A 19 10.09 -25.53 2.71
CA LYS A 19 9.26 -24.82 3.67
C LYS A 19 9.82 -23.44 3.99
N ILE A 20 11.12 -23.36 4.24
CA ILE A 20 11.77 -22.11 4.56
C ILE A 20 11.71 -21.15 3.38
N ARG A 21 12.00 -21.64 2.18
CA ARG A 21 12.02 -20.82 0.98
C ARG A 21 10.63 -20.28 0.66
N VAL A 22 9.61 -21.11 0.80
CA VAL A 22 8.23 -20.67 0.57
C VAL A 22 7.84 -19.59 1.57
N ARG A 23 8.16 -19.82 2.83
CA ARG A 23 7.84 -18.85 3.88
C ARG A 23 8.51 -17.50 3.60
N GLU A 24 9.81 -17.52 3.32
CA GLU A 24 10.53 -16.27 3.05
C GLU A 24 9.96 -15.52 1.86
N THR A 25 9.68 -16.26 0.79
CA THR A 25 9.16 -15.66 -0.44
C THR A 25 7.81 -14.99 -0.20
N LEU A 26 6.91 -15.69 0.50
CA LEU A 26 5.57 -15.17 0.76
C LEU A 26 5.58 -13.98 1.72
N LEU A 27 6.37 -14.07 2.80
CA LEU A 27 6.43 -12.99 3.77
C LEU A 27 7.03 -11.73 3.18
N GLU A 28 8.10 -11.86 2.40
CA GLU A 28 8.69 -10.70 1.74
C GLU A 28 7.71 -10.03 0.78
N SER A 29 6.98 -10.84 0.02
CA SER A 29 5.98 -10.30 -0.91
C SER A 29 4.87 -9.57 -0.17
N ARG A 30 4.40 -10.15 0.94
CA ARG A 30 3.35 -9.54 1.74
C ARG A 30 3.79 -8.19 2.29
N GLU A 31 4.99 -8.11 2.82
CA GLU A 31 5.51 -6.87 3.37
C GLU A 31 5.63 -5.78 2.31
N ARG A 32 6.09 -6.14 1.11
CA ARG A 32 6.18 -5.17 0.02
C ARG A 32 4.81 -4.66 -0.38
N ILE A 33 3.84 -5.55 -0.49
CA ILE A 33 2.46 -5.18 -0.86
C ILE A 33 1.88 -4.24 0.17
N GLU A 34 2.06 -4.53 1.46
CA GLU A 34 1.53 -3.68 2.51
C GLU A 34 2.17 -2.28 2.51
N ARG A 35 3.48 -2.21 2.29
CA ARG A 35 4.17 -0.92 2.20
C ARG A 35 3.66 -0.11 1.02
N GLU A 36 3.50 -0.76 -0.13
CA GLU A 36 3.01 -0.08 -1.32
C GLU A 36 1.59 0.43 -1.14
N LYS A 37 0.76 -0.35 -0.47
CA LYS A 37 -0.61 0.07 -0.15
C LYS A 37 -0.62 1.30 0.73
N LEU A 38 0.21 1.32 1.77
CA LEU A 38 0.28 2.46 2.67
C LEU A 38 0.76 3.71 1.95
N LEU A 39 1.77 3.57 1.08
CA LEU A 39 2.25 4.70 0.30
C LEU A 39 1.19 5.21 -0.66
N ALA A 40 0.48 4.30 -1.32
CA ALA A 40 -0.59 4.68 -2.24
C ALA A 40 -1.72 5.40 -1.48
N TYR A 41 -2.07 4.91 -0.31
CA TYR A 41 -3.07 5.55 0.54
C TYR A 41 -2.64 6.95 0.93
N TRP A 42 -1.41 7.08 1.42
CA TRP A 42 -0.89 8.36 1.85
C TRP A 42 -0.83 9.36 0.69
N ASN A 43 -0.31 8.92 -0.46
CA ASN A 43 -0.20 9.78 -1.63
C ASN A 43 -1.56 10.20 -2.15
N THR A 44 -2.52 9.27 -2.17
CA THR A 44 -3.89 9.59 -2.60
C THR A 44 -4.50 10.62 -1.66
N GLY A 45 -4.36 10.42 -0.36
CA GLY A 45 -4.86 11.35 0.64
C GLY A 45 -4.24 12.73 0.49
N LYS A 46 -2.95 12.78 0.20
CA LYS A 46 -2.26 14.05 0.01
C LYS A 46 -2.80 14.79 -1.21
N LEU A 47 -3.00 14.07 -2.31
CA LEU A 47 -3.56 14.68 -3.52
C LEU A 47 -4.94 15.28 -3.25
N ILE A 48 -5.79 14.53 -2.56
CA ILE A 48 -7.14 15.00 -2.23
C ILE A 48 -7.07 16.21 -1.31
N ASN A 49 -6.31 16.11 -0.23
CA ASN A 49 -6.22 17.20 0.75
C ASN A 49 -5.62 18.47 0.14
N ASP A 50 -4.60 18.33 -0.70
CA ASP A 50 -3.99 19.49 -1.36
C ASP A 50 -4.99 20.16 -2.31
N HIS A 51 -5.75 19.36 -3.06
CA HIS A 51 -6.76 19.88 -3.96
C HIS A 51 -7.84 20.65 -3.20
N VAL A 52 -8.33 20.06 -2.11
CA VAL A 52 -9.37 20.71 -1.29
C VAL A 52 -8.83 22.00 -0.67
N ARG A 53 -7.62 21.97 -0.15
CA ARG A 53 -7.00 23.15 0.46
C ARG A 53 -6.84 24.28 -0.55
N LEU A 54 -6.41 23.95 -1.77
CA LEU A 54 -6.24 24.95 -2.83
C LEU A 54 -7.57 25.51 -3.31
N ASN A 55 -8.68 24.85 -3.00
CA ASN A 55 -10.02 25.29 -3.32
C ASN A 55 -10.78 25.71 -2.07
N ASN A 56 -10.09 26.42 -1.17
CA ASN A 56 -10.60 27.04 0.05
C ASN A 56 -10.82 26.10 1.24
N GLY A 57 -10.50 24.82 1.13
CA GLY A 57 -10.51 23.90 2.25
C GLY A 57 -11.86 23.64 2.91
N ARG A 58 -12.97 23.90 2.25
CA ARG A 58 -14.31 23.79 2.83
C ARG A 58 -14.77 22.34 2.86
N ALA A 59 -15.43 21.96 3.95
CA ALA A 59 -15.90 20.60 4.14
C ALA A 59 -16.92 20.17 3.09
N ASP A 60 -17.80 21.06 2.69
CA ASP A 60 -18.80 20.76 1.66
C ASP A 60 -18.13 20.49 0.30
N TYR A 61 -17.09 21.25 -0.03
CA TYR A 61 -16.32 21.03 -1.24
C TYR A 61 -15.60 19.69 -1.19
N ALA A 62 -15.00 19.36 -0.04
CA ALA A 62 -14.33 18.08 0.15
C ALA A 62 -15.28 16.91 -0.09
N GLN A 63 -16.48 16.97 0.48
CA GLN A 63 -17.49 15.95 0.30
C GLN A 63 -17.89 15.81 -1.17
N LYS A 64 -18.08 16.92 -1.83
CA LYS A 64 -18.45 16.95 -3.25
C LYS A 64 -17.38 16.30 -4.12
N ILE A 65 -16.10 16.61 -3.85
CA ILE A 65 -14.99 16.03 -4.61
C ILE A 65 -14.88 14.52 -4.41
N LEU A 66 -15.09 14.04 -3.17
CA LEU A 66 -15.07 12.61 -2.92
C LEU A 66 -16.15 11.87 -3.71
N LEU A 67 -17.34 12.43 -3.75
CA LEU A 67 -18.46 11.83 -4.50
C LEU A 67 -18.19 11.87 -6.00
N LYS A 68 -17.61 12.96 -6.48
CA LYS A 68 -17.27 13.09 -7.90
C LYS A 68 -16.20 12.07 -8.29
N LEU A 69 -15.18 11.90 -7.46
CA LEU A 69 -14.15 10.89 -7.72
C LEU A 69 -14.72 9.49 -7.72
N GLU A 70 -15.62 9.19 -6.79
CA GLU A 70 -16.28 7.90 -6.76
C GLU A 70 -16.99 7.61 -8.09
N LYS A 71 -17.71 8.59 -8.58
CA LYS A 71 -18.45 8.46 -9.84
C LYS A 71 -17.49 8.29 -11.02
N ASP A 72 -16.43 9.08 -11.06
CA ASP A 72 -15.56 9.15 -12.24
C ASP A 72 -14.56 7.99 -12.32
N ILE A 73 -14.04 7.52 -11.17
CA ILE A 73 -13.01 6.49 -11.16
C ILE A 73 -13.46 5.17 -10.52
N GLY A 74 -14.65 5.14 -9.95
CA GLY A 74 -15.22 3.90 -9.42
C GLY A 74 -14.67 3.43 -8.09
N ILE A 75 -14.01 4.31 -7.34
CA ILE A 75 -13.53 3.99 -6.01
C ILE A 75 -14.45 4.61 -4.97
N ASP A 76 -14.88 3.80 -4.00
CA ASP A 76 -15.81 4.21 -2.97
C ASP A 76 -15.35 5.48 -2.25
N ALA A 77 -16.26 6.44 -2.09
CA ALA A 77 -15.98 7.70 -1.42
C ALA A 77 -15.50 7.50 0.02
N THR A 78 -15.98 6.45 0.69
CA THR A 78 -15.55 6.14 2.05
C THR A 78 -14.08 5.76 2.08
N VAL A 79 -13.62 4.98 1.09
CA VAL A 79 -12.21 4.62 0.99
C VAL A 79 -11.38 5.88 0.74
N LEU A 80 -11.83 6.72 -0.18
CA LEU A 80 -11.12 7.98 -0.49
C LEU A 80 -11.05 8.90 0.73
N ARG A 81 -12.14 8.97 1.49
CA ARG A 81 -12.16 9.77 2.72
C ARG A 81 -11.13 9.24 3.72
N ARG A 82 -11.02 7.92 3.84
CA ARG A 82 -10.05 7.31 4.73
C ARG A 82 -8.62 7.65 4.35
N THR A 83 -8.31 7.69 3.04
CA THR A 83 -6.96 8.07 2.61
C THR A 83 -6.65 9.51 3.01
N ALA A 84 -7.62 10.40 2.86
CA ALA A 84 -7.45 11.80 3.24
C ALA A 84 -7.26 11.95 4.75
N GLN A 85 -8.04 11.21 5.54
CA GLN A 85 -7.91 11.21 6.99
C GLN A 85 -6.56 10.65 7.44
N PHE A 86 -6.12 9.58 6.78
CA PHE A 86 -4.83 8.97 7.08
C PHE A 86 -3.69 9.96 6.85
N GLN A 87 -3.69 10.63 5.71
CA GLN A 87 -2.65 11.59 5.37
C GLN A 87 -2.66 12.79 6.33
N ALA A 88 -3.85 13.26 6.70
CA ALA A 88 -3.98 14.38 7.63
C ALA A 88 -3.47 14.01 9.02
N ALA A 89 -3.67 12.76 9.44
CA ALA A 89 -3.18 12.28 10.74
C ALA A 89 -1.67 12.10 10.74
N PHE A 90 -1.07 11.80 9.58
CA PHE A 90 0.37 11.56 9.45
C PHE A 90 0.92 12.42 8.31
N PRO A 91 1.00 13.74 8.52
CA PRO A 91 1.34 14.67 7.43
C PRO A 91 2.77 14.53 6.91
N ILE A 92 3.64 13.88 7.69
CA ILE A 92 5.02 13.61 7.26
C ILE A 92 5.11 12.14 6.91
N ARG A 93 5.46 11.86 5.64
CA ARG A 93 5.55 10.50 5.18
C ARG A 93 6.62 9.72 5.94
N ALA A 94 6.21 8.59 6.52
CA ALA A 94 7.12 7.73 7.25
C ALA A 94 8.14 7.10 6.29
N ARG A 95 9.33 6.86 6.82
CA ARG A 95 10.35 6.12 6.08
C ARG A 95 10.16 4.63 6.33
N TYR A 96 10.27 3.88 5.28
CA TYR A 96 10.15 2.43 5.34
C TYR A 96 11.46 1.76 4.99
#